data_033273660d290dff02b968de98ec7fc3
#
_entry.id   033273660d290dff02b968de98ec7fc3
#
_cell.length_a   1.000
_cell.length_b   1.000
_cell.length_c   1.000
_cell.angle_alpha   90.00
_cell.angle_beta   90.00
_cell.angle_gamma   90.00
#
_symmetry.space_group_name_H-M   'P 1'
#
loop_
_entity.id
_entity.type
_entity.pdbx_description
1 polymer ?
#
loop_
_entity_poly.entity_id
_entity_poly.type
_entity_poly.pdbx_seq_one_letter_code
_entity_poly.pdbx_strand_id
1 'polypeptide(L)'
;EVGLTMGALMGPITLFGRRFLDVGGEAGDAFIGLLLLFPVGFVFSGEPKPMMPALQSVLFVPHVAAYLFAYVVMGKALIQALGAYGVKTRVAMLVYVLPRAGLLAYVFKARQNPVPAALAETISAGAERAWAAVGWLLLPATLAFRDAGRRFFETEGVWYLGAGLPVDLLLWAGIAALVWRARAVPKRQRLEAERDAHVVTRAGFPLLTLGLVLGAVWGKLAWGDYWNWDPKELWSLASWLVFVGYFHFRYLYGKRYPRANTALVLAGVVAIVLTLLWGVIGGGLHAYAM
;
A
#
# COMPACT_ATOMS: atom_id res chain seq x y z
N GLU A 1 11.44 9.25 5.60
CA GLU A 1 10.55 10.22 6.27
C GLU A 1 9.07 9.87 6.11
N VAL A 2 8.57 9.65 4.86
CA VAL A 2 7.15 9.36 4.58
C VAL A 2 6.63 8.17 5.39
N GLY A 3 7.32 7.03 5.35
CA GLY A 3 6.93 5.83 6.10
C GLY A 3 6.93 6.04 7.62
N LEU A 4 7.90 6.79 8.14
CA LEU A 4 7.97 7.14 9.56
C LEU A 4 6.77 7.99 9.98
N THR A 5 6.47 9.03 9.20
CA THR A 5 5.33 9.93 9.46
C THR A 5 4.01 9.17 9.39
N MET A 6 3.79 8.35 8.36
CA MET A 6 2.57 7.56 8.23
C MET A 6 2.43 6.55 9.38
N GLY A 7 3.50 5.87 9.76
CA GLY A 7 3.50 4.93 10.87
C GLY A 7 3.18 5.61 12.21
N ALA A 8 3.77 6.78 12.47
CA ALA A 8 3.50 7.58 13.65
C ALA A 8 2.05 8.09 13.71
N LEU A 9 1.45 8.42 12.57
CA LEU A 9 0.06 8.89 12.47
C LEU A 9 -0.97 7.79 12.75
N MET A 10 -0.61 6.50 12.63
CA MET A 10 -1.57 5.41 12.86
C MET A 10 -2.14 5.42 14.29
N GLY A 11 -1.32 5.68 15.31
CA GLY A 11 -1.78 5.77 16.70
C GLY A 11 -2.85 6.85 16.93
N PRO A 12 -2.56 8.12 16.63
CA PRO A 12 -3.55 9.20 16.69
C PRO A 12 -4.83 8.93 15.89
N ILE A 13 -4.73 8.36 14.69
CA ILE A 13 -5.90 8.05 13.84
C ILE A 13 -6.72 6.90 14.43
N THR A 14 -6.07 5.91 15.05
CA THR A 14 -6.78 4.84 15.76
C THR A 14 -7.59 5.42 16.92
N LEU A 15 -6.97 6.28 17.73
CA LEU A 15 -7.65 6.94 18.85
C LEU A 15 -8.80 7.84 18.38
N PHE A 16 -8.59 8.62 17.32
CA PHE A 16 -9.62 9.45 16.71
C PHE A 16 -10.80 8.59 16.20
N GLY A 17 -10.50 7.52 15.47
CA GLY A 17 -11.49 6.59 14.95
C GLY A 17 -12.34 5.99 16.05
N ARG A 18 -11.72 5.55 17.14
CA ARG A 18 -12.42 5.00 18.30
C ARG A 18 -13.25 6.05 19.05
N ARG A 19 -12.67 7.24 19.27
CA ARG A 19 -13.28 8.26 20.14
C ARG A 19 -14.39 9.05 19.45
N PHE A 20 -14.23 9.35 18.16
CA PHE A 20 -15.12 10.29 17.46
C PHE A 20 -15.94 9.63 16.34
N LEU A 21 -15.48 8.51 15.79
CA LEU A 21 -16.18 7.83 14.69
C LEU A 21 -16.86 6.52 15.14
N ASP A 22 -16.64 6.10 16.37
CA ASP A 22 -17.11 4.81 16.91
C ASP A 22 -16.70 3.62 15.97
N VAL A 23 -15.45 3.62 15.55
CA VAL A 23 -14.87 2.61 14.66
C VAL A 23 -13.69 1.94 15.34
N GLY A 24 -13.80 0.63 15.54
CA GLY A 24 -12.74 -0.21 16.12
C GLY A 24 -11.66 -0.59 15.09
N GLY A 25 -11.02 -1.74 15.33
CA GLY A 25 -10.01 -2.31 14.42
C GLY A 25 -8.57 -2.01 14.80
N GLU A 26 -8.31 -1.67 16.07
CA GLU A 26 -7.00 -1.25 16.60
C GLU A 26 -5.86 -2.23 16.23
N ALA A 27 -6.13 -3.53 16.26
CA ALA A 27 -5.13 -4.53 15.86
C ALA A 27 -4.76 -4.44 14.37
N GLY A 28 -5.71 -4.05 13.52
CA GLY A 28 -5.48 -3.81 12.10
C GLY A 28 -4.70 -2.53 11.87
N ASP A 29 -5.04 -1.49 12.60
CA ASP A 29 -4.36 -0.20 12.54
C ASP A 29 -2.90 -0.35 12.99
N ALA A 30 -2.66 -1.02 14.12
CA ALA A 30 -1.31 -1.34 14.60
C ALA A 30 -0.51 -2.14 13.57
N PHE A 31 -1.17 -3.07 12.88
CA PHE A 31 -0.56 -3.83 11.81
C PHE A 31 -0.13 -2.95 10.62
N ILE A 32 -0.99 -2.06 10.14
CA ILE A 32 -0.61 -1.12 9.08
C ILE A 32 0.53 -0.22 9.55
N GLY A 33 0.49 0.26 10.80
CA GLY A 33 1.57 1.06 11.36
C GLY A 33 2.92 0.32 11.32
N LEU A 34 2.95 -0.93 11.77
CA LEU A 34 4.14 -1.77 11.71
C LEU A 34 4.61 -2.03 10.27
N LEU A 35 3.69 -2.28 9.34
CA LEU A 35 4.01 -2.49 7.93
C LEU A 35 4.65 -1.24 7.31
N LEU A 36 4.20 -0.05 7.69
CA LEU A 36 4.75 1.22 7.21
C LEU A 36 6.10 1.55 7.86
N LEU A 37 6.30 1.21 9.14
CA LEU A 37 7.53 1.46 9.88
C LEU A 37 8.65 0.46 9.52
N PHE A 38 8.30 -0.76 9.13
CA PHE A 38 9.28 -1.80 8.85
C PHE A 38 10.30 -1.39 7.75
N PRO A 39 9.89 -0.88 6.57
CA PRO A 39 10.85 -0.43 5.57
C PRO A 39 11.74 0.72 6.05
N VAL A 40 11.23 1.59 6.92
CA VAL A 40 11.98 2.73 7.47
C VAL A 40 13.12 2.26 8.36
N GLY A 41 12.87 1.25 9.20
CA GLY A 41 13.88 0.74 10.11
C GLY A 41 14.91 -0.19 9.47
N PHE A 42 14.57 -0.84 8.35
CA PHE A 42 15.37 -1.95 7.83
C PHE A 42 15.75 -1.84 6.34
N VAL A 43 15.09 -0.95 5.58
CA VAL A 43 15.30 -0.86 4.11
C VAL A 43 15.95 0.45 3.72
N PHE A 44 15.48 1.57 4.25
CA PHE A 44 15.93 2.89 3.84
C PHE A 44 17.16 3.36 4.65
N SER A 45 18.07 4.06 3.96
CA SER A 45 19.20 4.72 4.61
C SER A 45 18.72 5.85 5.52
N GLY A 46 19.32 5.96 6.73
CA GLY A 46 19.12 7.09 7.64
C GLY A 46 19.95 8.33 7.29
N GLU A 47 20.77 8.29 6.24
CA GLU A 47 21.62 9.41 5.86
C GLU A 47 20.78 10.57 5.31
N PRO A 48 20.94 11.80 5.85
CA PRO A 48 20.26 12.97 5.32
C PRO A 48 20.75 13.27 3.90
N LYS A 49 19.83 13.36 2.95
CA LYS A 49 20.12 13.83 1.59
C LYS A 49 19.67 15.28 1.42
N PRO A 50 20.39 16.12 0.68
CA PRO A 50 19.94 17.47 0.40
C PRO A 50 18.60 17.44 -0.35
N MET A 51 17.67 18.28 0.11
CA MET A 51 16.33 18.36 -0.48
C MET A 51 16.42 19.06 -1.85
N MET A 52 15.83 18.47 -2.87
CA MET A 52 15.78 19.06 -4.21
C MET A 52 15.04 20.40 -4.21
N PRO A 53 15.41 21.37 -5.06
CA PRO A 53 14.80 22.71 -5.08
C PRO A 53 13.27 22.68 -5.21
N ALA A 54 12.72 21.80 -6.03
CA ALA A 54 11.27 21.63 -6.18
C ALA A 54 10.54 21.31 -4.85
N LEU A 55 11.20 20.58 -3.95
CA LEU A 55 10.65 20.16 -2.65
C LEU A 55 10.77 21.26 -1.58
N GLN A 56 11.50 22.34 -1.83
CA GLN A 56 11.70 23.46 -0.89
C GLN A 56 10.57 24.49 -0.94
N SER A 57 9.50 24.22 -1.68
CA SER A 57 8.32 25.08 -1.79
C SER A 57 7.46 25.03 -0.53
N VAL A 58 6.91 26.18 -0.12
CA VAL A 58 5.98 26.31 1.00
C VAL A 58 4.74 25.42 0.83
N LEU A 59 4.31 25.18 -0.42
CA LEU A 59 3.14 24.33 -0.70
C LEU A 59 3.45 22.82 -0.68
N PHE A 60 4.73 22.43 -0.75
CA PHE A 60 5.11 21.02 -0.69
C PHE A 60 4.68 20.37 0.60
N VAL A 61 4.94 20.99 1.75
CA VAL A 61 4.62 20.42 3.06
C VAL A 61 3.12 20.22 3.25
N PRO A 62 2.23 21.20 3.04
CA PRO A 62 0.79 20.98 3.18
C PRO A 62 0.22 19.98 2.16
N HIS A 63 0.74 19.96 0.93
CA HIS A 63 0.38 18.96 -0.07
C HIS A 63 0.68 17.53 0.41
N VAL A 64 1.92 17.28 0.80
CA VAL A 64 2.36 15.97 1.27
C VAL A 64 1.64 15.59 2.56
N ALA A 65 1.49 16.51 3.51
CA ALA A 65 0.77 16.27 4.75
C ALA A 65 -0.67 15.84 4.50
N ALA A 66 -1.41 16.54 3.62
CA ALA A 66 -2.79 16.17 3.27
C ALA A 66 -2.88 14.74 2.72
N TYR A 67 -1.96 14.35 1.83
CA TYR A 67 -1.91 12.98 1.32
C TYR A 67 -1.53 11.96 2.38
N LEU A 68 -0.53 12.22 3.23
CA LEU A 68 -0.13 11.29 4.27
C LEU A 68 -1.28 11.01 5.24
N PHE A 69 -1.99 12.06 5.68
CA PHE A 69 -3.18 11.89 6.50
C PHE A 69 -4.28 11.12 5.77
N ALA A 70 -4.55 11.45 4.50
CA ALA A 70 -5.54 10.74 3.68
C ALA A 70 -5.20 9.25 3.58
N TYR A 71 -3.95 8.91 3.27
CA TYR A 71 -3.52 7.53 3.07
C TYR A 71 -3.60 6.69 4.35
N VAL A 72 -3.26 7.27 5.49
CA VAL A 72 -3.38 6.58 6.78
C VAL A 72 -4.85 6.35 7.14
N VAL A 73 -5.71 7.34 6.94
CA VAL A 73 -7.17 7.19 7.14
C VAL A 73 -7.74 6.15 6.17
N MET A 74 -7.33 6.16 4.90
CA MET A 74 -7.78 5.15 3.93
C MET A 74 -7.22 3.75 4.25
N GLY A 75 -6.02 3.66 4.84
CA GLY A 75 -5.50 2.40 5.40
C GLY A 75 -6.41 1.84 6.50
N LYS A 76 -6.93 2.69 7.37
CA LYS A 76 -7.95 2.27 8.35
C LYS A 76 -9.24 1.81 7.67
N ALA A 77 -9.69 2.49 6.61
CA ALA A 77 -10.87 2.09 5.84
C ALA A 77 -10.68 0.71 5.19
N LEU A 78 -9.46 0.38 4.73
CA LEU A 78 -9.08 -0.95 4.24
C LEU A 78 -9.38 -2.04 5.28
N ILE A 79 -8.94 -1.85 6.53
CA ILE A 79 -9.15 -2.82 7.61
C ILE A 79 -10.63 -3.07 7.83
N GLN A 80 -11.44 -2.02 7.85
CA GLN A 80 -12.89 -2.14 8.02
C GLN A 80 -13.53 -2.86 6.82
N ALA A 81 -13.14 -2.50 5.60
CA ALA A 81 -13.66 -3.12 4.39
C ALA A 81 -13.36 -4.64 4.32
N LEU A 82 -12.17 -5.06 4.75
CA LEU A 82 -11.78 -6.47 4.82
C LEU A 82 -12.65 -7.28 5.79
N GLY A 83 -13.22 -6.64 6.82
CA GLY A 83 -14.17 -7.25 7.74
C GLY A 83 -15.42 -7.79 7.04
N ALA A 84 -15.87 -7.17 5.95
CA ALA A 84 -17.01 -7.64 5.15
C ALA A 84 -16.74 -8.98 4.46
N TYR A 85 -15.49 -9.36 4.32
CA TYR A 85 -15.04 -10.63 3.74
C TYR A 85 -14.58 -11.63 4.81
N GLY A 86 -14.78 -11.33 6.09
CA GLY A 86 -14.42 -12.21 7.20
C GLY A 86 -12.92 -12.33 7.44
N VAL A 87 -12.14 -11.40 6.95
CA VAL A 87 -10.70 -11.36 7.19
C VAL A 87 -10.44 -10.99 8.65
N LYS A 88 -9.83 -11.93 9.38
CA LYS A 88 -9.35 -11.67 10.73
C LYS A 88 -7.94 -11.12 10.65
N THR A 89 -7.76 -9.83 10.91
CA THR A 89 -6.49 -9.13 10.80
C THR A 89 -5.37 -9.84 11.57
N ARG A 90 -5.64 -10.38 12.77
CA ARG A 90 -4.66 -11.14 13.55
C ARG A 90 -4.13 -12.37 12.81
N VAL A 91 -5.01 -13.08 12.08
CA VAL A 91 -4.61 -14.26 11.30
C VAL A 91 -3.81 -13.82 10.05
N ALA A 92 -4.24 -12.75 9.40
CA ALA A 92 -3.52 -12.18 8.28
C ALA A 92 -2.11 -11.71 8.69
N MET A 93 -1.95 -11.11 9.88
CA MET A 93 -0.64 -10.78 10.46
C MET A 93 0.26 -12.01 10.60
N LEU A 94 -0.24 -13.04 11.28
CA LEU A 94 0.56 -14.22 11.61
C LEU A 94 0.98 -15.01 10.36
N VAL A 95 0.06 -15.17 9.41
CA VAL A 95 0.28 -16.06 8.26
C VAL A 95 0.93 -15.34 7.08
N TYR A 96 0.69 -14.04 6.95
CA TYR A 96 1.16 -13.30 5.78
C TYR A 96 2.37 -12.41 6.06
N VAL A 97 2.36 -11.65 7.13
CA VAL A 97 3.35 -10.59 7.37
C VAL A 97 4.55 -11.07 8.15
N LEU A 98 4.35 -11.81 9.24
CA LEU A 98 5.48 -12.26 10.07
C LEU A 98 6.50 -13.11 9.31
N PRO A 99 6.11 -14.10 8.47
CA PRO A 99 7.08 -14.86 7.68
C PRO A 99 7.86 -13.98 6.70
N ARG A 100 7.20 -12.96 6.10
CA ARG A 100 7.84 -12.04 5.13
C ARG A 100 8.75 -11.04 5.82
N ALA A 101 8.33 -10.49 6.95
CA ALA A 101 9.18 -9.64 7.78
C ALA A 101 10.43 -10.40 8.27
N GLY A 102 10.27 -11.66 8.69
CA GLY A 102 11.38 -12.53 9.07
C GLY A 102 12.35 -12.79 7.91
N LEU A 103 11.83 -13.07 6.72
CA LEU A 103 12.65 -13.28 5.52
C LEU A 103 13.41 -12.01 5.12
N LEU A 104 12.75 -10.85 5.14
CA LEU A 104 13.38 -9.57 4.87
C LEU A 104 14.46 -9.24 5.91
N ALA A 105 14.17 -9.41 7.19
CA ALA A 105 15.15 -9.18 8.26
C ALA A 105 16.38 -10.09 8.11
N TYR A 106 16.17 -11.37 7.72
CA TYR A 106 17.25 -12.31 7.43
C TYR A 106 18.12 -11.84 6.26
N VAL A 107 17.52 -11.43 5.15
CA VAL A 107 18.23 -10.93 3.96
C VAL A 107 19.05 -9.68 4.30
N PHE A 108 18.50 -8.74 5.09
CA PHE A 108 19.23 -7.55 5.54
C PHE A 108 20.39 -7.87 6.45
N LYS A 109 20.21 -8.76 7.43
CA LYS A 109 21.28 -9.17 8.33
C LYS A 109 22.41 -9.88 7.59
N ALA A 110 22.10 -10.69 6.58
CA ALA A 110 23.08 -11.33 5.73
C ALA A 110 23.91 -10.33 4.90
N ARG A 111 23.32 -9.18 4.50
CA ARG A 111 24.05 -8.11 3.79
C ARG A 111 24.98 -7.29 4.67
N GLN A 112 24.70 -7.17 5.96
CA GLN A 112 25.48 -6.32 6.90
C GLN A 112 26.69 -7.04 7.49
N ASN A 113 26.80 -8.37 7.42
CA ASN A 113 27.93 -9.11 7.94
C ASN A 113 29.03 -9.24 6.87
N PRO A 114 30.30 -8.91 7.19
CA PRO A 114 31.41 -9.17 6.27
C PRO A 114 31.58 -10.69 6.11
N VAL A 115 31.17 -11.18 4.97
CA VAL A 115 31.25 -12.61 4.61
C VAL A 115 32.45 -12.79 3.70
N PRO A 116 33.22 -13.93 3.79
CA PRO A 116 34.29 -14.24 2.85
C PRO A 116 33.80 -14.14 1.39
N ALA A 117 34.62 -13.60 0.49
CA ALA A 117 34.24 -13.24 -0.88
C ALA A 117 33.52 -14.38 -1.65
N ALA A 118 34.02 -15.62 -1.52
CA ALA A 118 33.39 -16.79 -2.15
C ALA A 118 32.00 -17.14 -1.60
N LEU A 119 31.75 -16.85 -0.31
CA LEU A 119 30.45 -17.05 0.32
C LEU A 119 29.55 -15.83 0.08
N ALA A 120 30.13 -14.63 -0.07
CA ALA A 120 29.42 -13.40 -0.41
C ALA A 120 28.78 -13.46 -1.79
N GLU A 121 29.45 -14.07 -2.75
CA GLU A 121 28.92 -14.27 -4.11
C GLU A 121 27.73 -15.24 -4.12
N THR A 122 27.79 -16.32 -3.36
CA THR A 122 26.67 -17.26 -3.19
C THR A 122 25.53 -16.67 -2.40
N ILE A 123 25.82 -15.82 -1.39
CA ILE A 123 24.82 -15.15 -0.58
C ILE A 123 24.19 -13.96 -1.32
N SER A 124 24.95 -13.20 -2.13
CA SER A 124 24.39 -12.11 -2.93
C SER A 124 23.45 -12.66 -3.99
N ALA A 125 23.83 -13.75 -4.66
CA ALA A 125 22.95 -14.47 -5.58
C ALA A 125 21.71 -15.02 -4.86
N GLY A 126 21.86 -15.53 -3.63
CA GLY A 126 20.76 -15.97 -2.79
C GLY A 126 19.86 -14.84 -2.30
N ALA A 127 20.45 -13.69 -1.96
CA ALA A 127 19.71 -12.50 -1.54
C ALA A 127 18.97 -11.84 -2.72
N GLU A 128 19.56 -11.77 -3.90
CA GLU A 128 18.90 -11.32 -5.13
C GLU A 128 17.75 -12.25 -5.52
N ARG A 129 17.92 -13.55 -5.35
CA ARG A 129 16.85 -14.55 -5.53
C ARG A 129 15.74 -14.41 -4.50
N ALA A 130 16.08 -14.11 -3.24
CA ALA A 130 15.09 -13.84 -2.19
C ALA A 130 14.34 -12.52 -2.44
N TRP A 131 15.01 -11.48 -2.97
CA TRP A 131 14.37 -10.25 -3.43
C TRP A 131 13.50 -10.47 -4.67
N ALA A 132 13.97 -11.29 -5.61
CA ALA A 132 13.13 -11.75 -6.70
C ALA A 132 11.91 -12.48 -6.14
N ALA A 133 12.03 -13.44 -5.22
CA ALA A 133 10.93 -14.14 -4.59
C ALA A 133 9.97 -13.20 -3.83
N VAL A 134 10.47 -12.13 -3.18
CA VAL A 134 9.63 -11.09 -2.54
C VAL A 134 8.92 -10.22 -3.58
N GLY A 135 9.60 -9.85 -4.65
CA GLY A 135 8.98 -9.21 -5.82
C GLY A 135 7.84 -10.06 -6.39
N TRP A 136 8.01 -11.36 -6.42
CA TRP A 136 7.03 -12.36 -6.83
C TRP A 136 5.77 -12.41 -5.97
N LEU A 137 5.87 -12.18 -4.68
CA LEU A 137 4.72 -12.09 -3.76
C LEU A 137 3.87 -10.83 -4.01
N LEU A 138 4.44 -9.88 -4.75
CA LEU A 138 3.75 -8.68 -5.25
C LEU A 138 3.33 -8.84 -6.73
N LEU A 139 3.42 -10.04 -7.28
CA LEU A 139 3.36 -10.33 -8.71
C LEU A 139 2.09 -9.90 -9.46
N PRO A 140 0.88 -9.85 -8.90
CA PRO A 140 -0.21 -9.23 -9.63
C PRO A 140 0.12 -7.79 -10.08
N ALA A 141 1.01 -7.11 -9.35
CA ALA A 141 1.51 -5.79 -9.74
C ALA A 141 2.65 -5.87 -10.78
N THR A 142 3.54 -6.88 -10.69
CA THR A 142 4.71 -7.00 -11.60
C THR A 142 4.35 -7.57 -12.97
N LEU A 143 3.33 -8.42 -13.09
CA LEU A 143 2.81 -8.84 -14.41
C LEU A 143 2.15 -7.69 -15.18
N ALA A 144 1.72 -6.62 -14.49
CA ALA A 144 1.27 -5.39 -15.13
C ALA A 144 2.44 -4.57 -15.73
N PHE A 145 3.69 -4.85 -15.34
CA PHE A 145 4.89 -4.17 -15.81
C PHE A 145 5.65 -5.06 -16.81
N ARG A 146 5.23 -4.98 -18.08
CA ARG A 146 5.70 -5.79 -19.20
C ARG A 146 7.23 -5.97 -19.26
N ASP A 147 8.00 -4.94 -19.00
CA ASP A 147 9.46 -4.98 -19.13
C ASP A 147 10.18 -5.53 -17.90
N ALA A 148 9.64 -5.31 -16.70
CA ALA A 148 10.19 -5.91 -15.47
C ALA A 148 9.86 -7.40 -15.42
N GLY A 149 8.64 -7.78 -15.79
CA GLY A 149 8.23 -9.19 -15.92
C GLY A 149 9.06 -9.95 -16.94
N ARG A 150 9.33 -9.33 -18.12
CA ARG A 150 10.11 -9.94 -19.17
C ARG A 150 11.57 -10.20 -18.74
N ARG A 151 12.25 -9.19 -18.18
CA ARG A 151 13.63 -9.34 -17.66
C ARG A 151 13.70 -10.38 -16.54
N PHE A 152 12.71 -10.42 -15.69
CA PHE A 152 12.59 -11.40 -14.64
C PHE A 152 12.49 -12.83 -15.21
N PHE A 153 11.62 -13.09 -16.18
CA PHE A 153 11.49 -14.41 -16.82
C PHE A 153 12.74 -14.83 -17.61
N GLU A 154 13.44 -13.90 -18.21
CA GLU A 154 14.69 -14.17 -18.95
C GLU A 154 15.85 -14.56 -18.00
N THR A 155 15.91 -13.98 -16.78
CA THR A 155 16.99 -14.22 -15.83
C THR A 155 16.68 -15.28 -14.78
N GLU A 156 15.43 -15.46 -14.38
CA GLU A 156 15.04 -16.24 -13.20
C GLU A 156 13.99 -17.34 -13.48
N GLY A 157 13.71 -17.64 -14.75
CA GLY A 157 12.62 -18.54 -15.16
C GLY A 157 12.64 -19.93 -14.51
N VAL A 158 13.81 -20.50 -14.24
CA VAL A 158 13.95 -21.82 -13.58
C VAL A 158 13.54 -21.73 -12.10
N TRP A 159 13.88 -20.62 -11.44
CA TRP A 159 13.50 -20.37 -10.04
C TRP A 159 12.00 -20.11 -9.89
N TYR A 160 11.40 -19.54 -10.90
CA TYR A 160 9.95 -19.38 -10.93
C TYR A 160 9.24 -20.72 -10.88
N LEU A 161 9.58 -21.61 -11.75
CA LEU A 161 8.93 -22.93 -11.79
C LEU A 161 9.17 -23.71 -10.49
N GLY A 162 10.32 -23.55 -9.85
CA GLY A 162 10.67 -24.26 -8.61
C GLY A 162 10.07 -23.66 -7.34
N ALA A 163 10.08 -22.34 -7.18
CA ALA A 163 9.68 -21.70 -5.93
C ALA A 163 8.54 -20.68 -6.12
N GLY A 164 8.52 -19.92 -7.21
CA GLY A 164 7.54 -18.87 -7.44
C GLY A 164 6.16 -19.41 -7.75
N LEU A 165 6.07 -20.38 -8.66
CA LEU A 165 4.78 -20.98 -9.03
C LEU A 165 4.05 -21.63 -7.86
N PRO A 166 4.70 -22.42 -6.96
CA PRO A 166 4.05 -22.90 -5.75
C PRO A 166 3.56 -21.79 -4.83
N VAL A 167 4.33 -20.71 -4.69
CA VAL A 167 3.92 -19.54 -3.88
C VAL A 167 2.72 -18.83 -4.50
N ASP A 168 2.70 -18.64 -5.81
CA ASP A 168 1.55 -18.05 -6.50
C ASP A 168 0.30 -18.93 -6.39
N LEU A 169 0.43 -20.25 -6.53
CA LEU A 169 -0.67 -21.18 -6.33
C LEU A 169 -1.20 -21.12 -4.90
N LEU A 170 -0.33 -21.01 -3.90
CA LEU A 170 -0.73 -20.83 -2.50
C LEU A 170 -1.42 -19.47 -2.29
N LEU A 171 -0.94 -18.41 -2.94
CA LEU A 171 -1.58 -17.10 -2.90
C LEU A 171 -2.99 -17.15 -3.51
N TRP A 172 -3.12 -17.73 -4.70
CA TRP A 172 -4.41 -17.90 -5.37
C TRP A 172 -5.35 -18.81 -4.60
N ALA A 173 -4.84 -19.90 -4.02
CA ALA A 173 -5.60 -20.76 -3.12
C ALA A 173 -6.07 -19.99 -1.87
N GLY A 174 -5.20 -19.14 -1.31
CA GLY A 174 -5.54 -18.23 -0.20
C GLY A 174 -6.63 -17.22 -0.58
N ILE A 175 -6.53 -16.60 -1.75
CA ILE A 175 -7.56 -15.70 -2.29
C ILE A 175 -8.87 -16.45 -2.51
N ALA A 176 -8.84 -17.64 -3.12
CA ALA A 176 -10.01 -18.48 -3.32
C ALA A 176 -10.66 -18.87 -2.00
N ALA A 177 -9.86 -19.27 -0.99
CA ALA A 177 -10.34 -19.57 0.35
C ALA A 177 -10.96 -18.35 1.03
N LEU A 178 -10.40 -17.15 0.87
CA LEU A 178 -10.98 -15.91 1.36
C LEU A 178 -12.31 -15.58 0.68
N VAL A 179 -12.39 -15.75 -0.64
CA VAL A 179 -13.64 -15.56 -1.42
C VAL A 179 -14.70 -16.58 -1.00
N TRP A 180 -14.30 -17.84 -0.79
CA TRP A 180 -15.18 -18.89 -0.28
C TRP A 180 -15.69 -18.54 1.12
N ARG A 181 -14.78 -18.20 2.03
CA ARG A 181 -15.12 -17.82 3.41
C ARG A 181 -16.00 -16.56 3.45
N ALA A 182 -15.80 -15.63 2.55
CA ALA A 182 -16.63 -14.43 2.45
C ALA A 182 -18.12 -14.73 2.21
N ARG A 183 -18.44 -15.89 1.60
CA ARG A 183 -19.83 -16.33 1.39
C ARG A 183 -20.53 -16.65 2.71
N ALA A 184 -19.78 -17.14 3.70
CA ALA A 184 -20.28 -17.53 5.01
C ALA A 184 -20.36 -16.38 6.04
N VAL A 185 -19.85 -15.17 5.70
CA VAL A 185 -19.91 -14.02 6.61
C VAL A 185 -21.37 -13.60 6.84
N PRO A 186 -21.85 -13.50 8.10
CA PRO A 186 -23.20 -13.09 8.41
C PRO A 186 -23.54 -11.70 7.83
N LYS A 187 -24.78 -11.51 7.40
CA LYS A 187 -25.24 -10.22 6.82
C LYS A 187 -24.99 -9.05 7.77
N ARG A 188 -25.25 -9.24 9.07
CA ARG A 188 -25.03 -8.23 10.11
C ARG A 188 -23.56 -7.77 10.12
N GLN A 189 -22.62 -8.70 10.19
CA GLN A 189 -21.19 -8.37 10.21
C GLN A 189 -20.76 -7.60 8.93
N ARG A 190 -21.30 -7.99 7.76
CA ARG A 190 -21.04 -7.28 6.50
C ARG A 190 -21.56 -5.85 6.52
N LEU A 191 -22.73 -5.62 7.10
CA LEU A 191 -23.32 -4.28 7.21
C LEU A 191 -22.57 -3.40 8.21
N GLU A 192 -22.11 -3.97 9.32
CA GLU A 192 -21.26 -3.27 10.29
C GLU A 192 -19.93 -2.87 9.66
N ALA A 193 -19.24 -3.79 9.00
CA ALA A 193 -17.98 -3.53 8.30
C ALA A 193 -18.13 -2.49 7.16
N GLU A 194 -19.24 -2.54 6.42
CA GLU A 194 -19.56 -1.54 5.38
C GLU A 194 -19.80 -0.17 5.99
N ARG A 195 -20.56 -0.08 7.09
CA ARG A 195 -20.78 1.17 7.82
C ARG A 195 -19.45 1.78 8.25
N ASP A 196 -18.60 0.97 8.88
CA ASP A 196 -17.35 1.45 9.46
C ASP A 196 -16.37 1.88 8.35
N ALA A 197 -16.27 1.09 7.27
CA ALA A 197 -15.50 1.49 6.08
C ALA A 197 -16.02 2.80 5.48
N HIS A 198 -17.33 2.97 5.39
CA HIS A 198 -17.93 4.21 4.87
C HIS A 198 -17.60 5.42 5.72
N VAL A 199 -17.77 5.32 7.05
CA VAL A 199 -17.51 6.43 7.97
C VAL A 199 -16.07 6.90 7.86
N VAL A 200 -15.11 5.94 7.82
CA VAL A 200 -13.69 6.26 7.69
C VAL A 200 -13.35 6.83 6.31
N THR A 201 -13.88 6.23 5.23
CA THR A 201 -13.66 6.73 3.86
C THR A 201 -14.18 8.15 3.69
N ARG A 202 -15.35 8.46 4.27
CA ARG A 202 -15.93 9.80 4.24
C ARG A 202 -15.07 10.83 4.98
N ALA A 203 -14.36 10.41 6.04
CA ALA A 203 -13.42 11.29 6.75
C ALA A 203 -12.13 11.50 5.96
N GLY A 204 -11.64 10.49 5.26
CA GLY A 204 -10.37 10.55 4.50
C GLY A 204 -10.49 11.19 3.12
N PHE A 205 -11.64 11.10 2.47
CA PHE A 205 -11.82 11.60 1.09
C PHE A 205 -11.59 13.10 0.92
N PRO A 206 -12.06 13.99 1.83
CA PRO A 206 -11.73 15.41 1.75
C PRO A 206 -10.22 15.70 1.82
N LEU A 207 -9.49 14.94 2.62
CA LEU A 207 -8.03 15.07 2.72
C LEU A 207 -7.34 14.63 1.42
N LEU A 208 -7.83 13.54 0.79
CA LEU A 208 -7.34 13.09 -0.52
C LEU A 208 -7.59 14.15 -1.58
N THR A 209 -8.79 14.76 -1.59
CA THR A 209 -9.14 15.84 -2.50
C THR A 209 -8.26 17.07 -2.28
N LEU A 210 -8.04 17.47 -1.02
CA LEU A 210 -7.16 18.57 -0.67
C LEU A 210 -5.73 18.29 -1.15
N GLY A 211 -5.22 17.08 -0.93
CA GLY A 211 -3.92 16.66 -1.41
C GLY A 211 -3.79 16.80 -2.93
N LEU A 212 -4.81 16.37 -3.69
CA LEU A 212 -4.82 16.47 -5.15
C LEU A 212 -4.78 17.93 -5.63
N VAL A 213 -5.62 18.79 -5.04
CA VAL A 213 -5.67 20.23 -5.40
C VAL A 213 -4.37 20.94 -5.04
N LEU A 214 -3.86 20.73 -3.83
CA LEU A 214 -2.59 21.32 -3.41
C LEU A 214 -1.42 20.82 -4.27
N GLY A 215 -1.47 19.54 -4.71
CA GLY A 215 -0.48 18.96 -5.61
C GLY A 215 -0.47 19.61 -6.97
N ALA A 216 -1.62 19.91 -7.55
CA ALA A 216 -1.72 20.63 -8.81
C ALA A 216 -1.12 22.05 -8.69
N VAL A 217 -1.45 22.79 -7.62
CA VAL A 217 -0.89 24.13 -7.39
C VAL A 217 0.62 24.07 -7.15
N TRP A 218 1.08 23.08 -6.36
CA TRP A 218 2.52 22.87 -6.16
C TRP A 218 3.24 22.52 -7.46
N GLY A 219 2.65 21.64 -8.30
CA GLY A 219 3.19 21.29 -9.61
C GLY A 219 3.40 22.51 -10.51
N LYS A 220 2.45 23.46 -10.49
CA LYS A 220 2.61 24.74 -11.21
C LYS A 220 3.85 25.52 -10.77
N LEU A 221 4.16 25.52 -9.48
CA LEU A 221 5.33 26.20 -8.93
C LEU A 221 6.63 25.41 -9.19
N ALA A 222 6.57 24.10 -9.13
CA ALA A 222 7.75 23.24 -9.25
C ALA A 222 8.17 22.98 -10.69
N TRP A 223 7.22 22.81 -11.59
CA TRP A 223 7.43 22.35 -12.97
C TRP A 223 6.82 23.26 -14.05
N GLY A 224 6.11 24.30 -13.67
CA GLY A 224 5.52 25.27 -14.60
C GLY A 224 4.09 24.96 -15.05
N ASP A 225 3.56 23.76 -14.77
CA ASP A 225 2.23 23.35 -15.16
C ASP A 225 1.44 22.73 -13.99
N TYR A 226 0.11 22.93 -14.00
CA TYR A 226 -0.77 22.34 -12.97
C TYR A 226 -0.91 20.82 -13.09
N TRP A 227 -0.68 20.29 -14.29
CA TRP A 227 -0.85 18.89 -14.59
C TRP A 227 -0.01 18.48 -15.79
N ASN A 228 0.86 17.48 -15.62
CA ASN A 228 1.83 17.04 -16.63
C ASN A 228 1.58 15.62 -17.14
N TRP A 229 0.48 15.01 -16.75
CA TRP A 229 0.17 13.62 -17.08
C TRP A 229 1.23 12.61 -16.60
N ASP A 230 1.94 13.00 -15.55
CA ASP A 230 2.92 12.14 -14.89
C ASP A 230 2.20 10.89 -14.34
N PRO A 231 2.82 9.70 -14.38
CA PRO A 231 2.20 8.49 -13.89
C PRO A 231 1.71 8.57 -12.44
N LYS A 232 2.40 9.32 -11.57
CA LYS A 232 1.97 9.50 -10.19
C LYS A 232 0.74 10.40 -10.08
N GLU A 233 0.64 11.41 -10.93
CA GLU A 233 -0.57 12.24 -11.07
C GLU A 233 -1.76 11.39 -11.55
N LEU A 234 -1.54 10.55 -12.59
CA LEU A 234 -2.57 9.66 -13.12
C LEU A 234 -3.09 8.68 -12.07
N TRP A 235 -2.22 8.04 -11.31
CA TRP A 235 -2.63 7.12 -10.24
C TRP A 235 -3.32 7.85 -9.08
N SER A 236 -2.90 9.08 -8.76
CA SER A 236 -3.57 9.94 -7.78
C SER A 236 -5.00 10.27 -8.22
N LEU A 237 -5.18 10.67 -9.48
CA LEU A 237 -6.49 10.92 -10.07
C LEU A 237 -7.34 9.64 -10.13
N ALA A 238 -6.75 8.52 -10.54
CA ALA A 238 -7.45 7.24 -10.59
C ALA A 238 -7.97 6.84 -9.21
N SER A 239 -7.16 6.97 -8.16
CA SER A 239 -7.60 6.69 -6.78
C SER A 239 -8.77 7.59 -6.37
N TRP A 240 -8.69 8.88 -6.67
CA TRP A 240 -9.75 9.83 -6.40
C TRP A 240 -11.05 9.48 -7.15
N LEU A 241 -10.97 9.16 -8.45
CA LEU A 241 -12.11 8.76 -9.27
C LEU A 241 -12.78 7.47 -8.76
N VAL A 242 -12.02 6.48 -8.29
CA VAL A 242 -12.57 5.27 -7.69
C VAL A 242 -13.39 5.61 -6.43
N PHE A 243 -12.91 6.50 -5.58
CA PHE A 243 -13.68 6.93 -4.40
C PHE A 243 -14.90 7.78 -4.77
N VAL A 244 -14.82 8.63 -5.79
CA VAL A 244 -15.99 9.33 -6.34
C VAL A 244 -17.02 8.31 -6.82
N GLY A 245 -16.59 7.32 -7.61
CA GLY A 245 -17.44 6.21 -8.06
C GLY A 245 -18.06 5.44 -6.89
N TYR A 246 -17.29 5.17 -5.84
CA TYR A 246 -17.79 4.55 -4.62
C TYR A 246 -18.90 5.38 -3.97
N PHE A 247 -18.72 6.69 -3.80
CA PHE A 247 -19.74 7.55 -3.19
C PHE A 247 -21.01 7.62 -4.04
N HIS A 248 -20.89 7.69 -5.37
CA HIS A 248 -22.03 7.66 -6.28
C HIS A 248 -22.77 6.32 -6.23
N PHE A 249 -22.03 5.20 -6.29
CA PHE A 249 -22.62 3.87 -6.18
C PHE A 249 -23.38 3.72 -4.86
N ARG A 250 -22.76 4.13 -3.76
CA ARG A 250 -23.39 4.05 -2.44
C ARG A 250 -24.58 4.99 -2.30
N TYR A 251 -24.54 6.17 -2.93
CA TYR A 251 -25.68 7.09 -2.97
C TYR A 251 -26.88 6.47 -3.70
N LEU A 252 -26.64 5.83 -4.84
CA LEU A 252 -27.70 5.24 -5.66
C LEU A 252 -28.29 3.96 -5.04
N TYR A 253 -27.43 3.11 -4.47
CA TYR A 253 -27.82 1.76 -4.02
C TYR A 253 -27.85 1.61 -2.49
N GLY A 254 -27.34 2.57 -1.76
CA GLY A 254 -27.30 2.55 -0.31
C GLY A 254 -26.57 1.32 0.25
N LYS A 255 -27.17 0.70 1.28
CA LYS A 255 -26.66 -0.51 1.94
C LYS A 255 -27.10 -1.82 1.28
N ARG A 256 -27.74 -1.75 0.10
CA ARG A 256 -28.27 -2.94 -0.59
C ARG A 256 -27.15 -3.91 -0.99
N TYR A 257 -26.00 -3.39 -1.38
CA TYR A 257 -24.86 -4.17 -1.86
C TYR A 257 -23.60 -3.92 -1.00
N PRO A 258 -23.55 -4.39 0.28
CA PRO A 258 -22.46 -4.07 1.19
C PRO A 258 -21.09 -4.60 0.71
N ARG A 259 -21.05 -5.73 -0.01
CA ARG A 259 -19.83 -6.26 -0.60
C ARG A 259 -19.32 -5.40 -1.76
N ALA A 260 -20.21 -4.90 -2.63
CA ALA A 260 -19.81 -4.01 -3.70
C ALA A 260 -19.29 -2.68 -3.15
N ASN A 261 -19.94 -2.11 -2.15
CA ASN A 261 -19.48 -0.92 -1.45
C ASN A 261 -18.05 -1.11 -0.90
N THR A 262 -17.81 -2.19 -0.16
CA THR A 262 -16.48 -2.48 0.42
C THR A 262 -15.46 -2.85 -0.65
N ALA A 263 -15.84 -3.52 -1.73
CA ALA A 263 -14.95 -3.80 -2.86
C ALA A 263 -14.46 -2.52 -3.54
N LEU A 264 -15.31 -1.53 -3.71
CA LEU A 264 -14.92 -0.22 -4.24
C LEU A 264 -13.96 0.53 -3.30
N VAL A 265 -14.17 0.45 -1.99
CA VAL A 265 -13.20 0.99 -1.02
C VAL A 265 -11.85 0.28 -1.14
N LEU A 266 -11.83 -1.05 -1.24
CA LEU A 266 -10.61 -1.82 -1.46
C LEU A 266 -9.91 -1.42 -2.75
N ALA A 267 -10.65 -1.28 -3.86
CA ALA A 267 -10.11 -0.84 -5.14
C ALA A 267 -9.48 0.56 -5.06
N GLY A 268 -10.12 1.51 -4.35
CA GLY A 268 -9.55 2.84 -4.11
C GLY A 268 -8.25 2.79 -3.31
N VAL A 269 -8.18 1.95 -2.27
CA VAL A 269 -6.94 1.79 -1.49
C VAL A 269 -5.84 1.12 -2.33
N VAL A 270 -6.17 0.14 -3.17
CA VAL A 270 -5.20 -0.45 -4.11
C VAL A 270 -4.64 0.63 -5.05
N ALA A 271 -5.48 1.51 -5.58
CA ALA A 271 -5.02 2.62 -6.42
C ALA A 271 -4.09 3.59 -5.65
N ILE A 272 -4.36 3.87 -4.36
CA ILE A 272 -3.44 4.63 -3.49
C ILE A 272 -2.09 3.91 -3.36
N VAL A 273 -2.09 2.60 -3.11
CA VAL A 273 -0.84 1.82 -3.00
C VAL A 273 -0.06 1.87 -4.32
N LEU A 274 -0.72 1.78 -5.46
CA LEU A 274 -0.09 1.94 -6.77
C LEU A 274 0.52 3.34 -6.94
N THR A 275 -0.16 4.40 -6.48
CA THR A 275 0.39 5.76 -6.48
C THR A 275 1.68 5.85 -5.67
N LEU A 276 1.74 5.22 -4.49
CA LEU A 276 2.93 5.19 -3.64
C LEU A 276 4.07 4.38 -4.27
N LEU A 277 3.77 3.20 -4.78
CA LEU A 277 4.75 2.31 -5.39
C LEU A 277 5.33 2.91 -6.67
N TRP A 278 4.53 3.62 -7.47
CA TRP A 278 5.01 4.22 -8.71
C TRP A 278 6.11 5.24 -8.48
N GLY A 279 6.06 6.01 -7.40
CA GLY A 279 7.13 6.94 -7.02
C GLY A 279 8.48 6.26 -6.70
N VAL A 280 8.44 4.94 -6.44
CA VAL A 280 9.66 4.14 -6.13
C VAL A 280 10.15 3.36 -7.34
N ILE A 281 9.24 2.87 -8.20
CA ILE A 281 9.55 1.91 -9.27
C ILE A 281 9.53 2.58 -10.66
N GLY A 282 8.75 3.65 -10.82
CA GLY A 282 8.50 4.31 -12.10
C GLY A 282 9.41 5.50 -12.36
N GLY A 283 9.57 5.84 -13.66
CA GLY A 283 10.12 7.13 -14.09
C GLY A 283 9.08 8.23 -14.00
N GLY A 284 9.48 9.48 -14.23
CA GLY A 284 8.61 10.65 -14.29
C GLY A 284 9.12 11.81 -13.44
N LEU A 285 8.36 12.90 -13.41
CA LEU A 285 8.70 14.11 -12.64
C LEU A 285 8.81 13.87 -11.13
N HIS A 286 8.09 12.85 -10.64
CA HIS A 286 8.10 12.44 -9.23
C HIS A 286 9.08 11.29 -8.94
N ALA A 287 9.85 10.84 -9.91
CA ALA A 287 10.92 9.87 -9.69
C ALA A 287 12.16 10.62 -9.18
N TYR A 288 12.20 10.81 -7.88
CA TYR A 288 13.40 11.34 -7.22
C TYR A 288 14.42 10.19 -7.18
N ALA A 289 15.56 10.38 -7.86
CA ALA A 289 16.65 9.41 -7.84
C ALA A 289 17.00 9.04 -6.40
N MET A 290 16.89 7.76 -6.09
CA MET A 290 17.30 7.18 -4.80
C MET A 290 18.82 7.09 -4.74
#